data_854e92b00cc30115645942fa766648a0
#
_entry.id   854e92b00cc30115645942fa766648a0
#
_cell.length_a   1.000
_cell.length_b   1.000
_cell.length_c   1.000
_cell.angle_alpha   90.00
_cell.angle_beta   90.00
_cell.angle_gamma   90.00
#
_symmetry.space_group_name_H-M   'P 1'
#
loop_
_entity.id
_entity.type
_entity.pdbx_description
1 polymer ?
#
loop_
_entity_poly.entity_id
_entity_poly.type
_entity_poly.pdbx_seq_one_letter_code
_entity_poly.pdbx_strand_id
1 'polypeptide(L)'
;MARTQLIGLAIALVASASAAQIQDRAQSRMVLGVNELLAAGAEEIRVGQYDEGIRLTNLGLMQAPTIPERAAALSNICAAYAAKGDPDKAIDYCTQSIEIKEGNWRAYSNRSYAFYLKGLYKKAHDDLEIAASINPEARQIAKIRGMINERSLQPSVIMEDHR
;
A
#
# COMPACT_ATOMS: atom_id res chain seq x y z
N MET A 1 23.55 43.23 36.53
CA MET A 1 23.49 43.13 35.04
C MET A 1 23.96 41.79 34.47
N ALA A 2 24.27 40.76 35.29
CA ALA A 2 24.84 39.48 34.79
C ALA A 2 23.81 38.35 34.53
N ARG A 3 22.55 38.50 34.95
CA ARG A 3 21.53 37.44 34.80
C ARG A 3 20.76 37.42 33.45
N THR A 4 20.75 38.53 32.74
CA THR A 4 20.04 38.65 31.46
C THR A 4 20.77 38.10 30.23
N GLN A 5 22.10 38.02 30.30
CA GLN A 5 22.92 37.49 29.19
C GLN A 5 22.92 35.94 29.11
N LEU A 6 22.77 35.24 30.25
CA LEU A 6 22.76 33.79 30.26
C LEU A 6 21.47 33.15 29.65
N ILE A 7 20.35 33.85 29.75
CA ILE A 7 19.08 33.36 29.20
C ILE A 7 19.05 33.47 27.66
N GLY A 8 19.65 34.55 27.11
CA GLY A 8 19.74 34.73 25.66
C GLY A 8 20.60 33.69 24.95
N LEU A 9 21.70 33.23 25.61
CA LEU A 9 22.63 32.24 25.04
C LEU A 9 21.99 30.83 25.00
N ALA A 10 21.19 30.47 26.04
CA ALA A 10 20.54 29.16 26.08
C ALA A 10 19.41 29.01 25.05
N ILE A 11 18.67 30.09 24.78
CA ILE A 11 17.59 30.07 23.77
C ILE A 11 18.14 29.96 22.35
N ALA A 12 19.28 30.65 22.07
CA ALA A 12 19.92 30.56 20.74
C ALA A 12 20.51 29.17 20.47
N LEU A 13 21.05 28.48 21.49
CA LEU A 13 21.60 27.13 21.35
C LEU A 13 20.49 26.06 21.10
N VAL A 14 19.36 26.20 21.74
CA VAL A 14 18.21 25.26 21.52
C VAL A 14 17.58 25.45 20.15
N ALA A 15 17.48 26.68 19.65
CA ALA A 15 16.95 26.98 18.35
C ALA A 15 17.87 26.46 17.21
N SER A 16 19.17 26.54 17.37
CA SER A 16 20.12 26.03 16.37
C SER A 16 20.18 24.50 16.33
N ALA A 17 19.98 23.81 17.45
CA ALA A 17 19.93 22.35 17.50
C ALA A 17 18.64 21.82 16.81
N SER A 18 17.50 22.47 16.99
CA SER A 18 16.26 22.06 16.33
C SER A 18 16.27 22.31 14.83
N ALA A 19 16.88 23.38 14.35
CA ALA A 19 17.04 23.65 12.91
C ALA A 19 17.95 22.63 12.23
N ALA A 20 19.06 22.24 12.88
CA ALA A 20 19.97 21.21 12.38
C ALA A 20 19.29 19.83 12.31
N GLN A 21 18.49 19.47 13.31
CA GLN A 21 17.73 18.20 13.32
C GLN A 21 16.64 18.15 12.25
N ILE A 22 16.01 19.28 11.92
CA ILE A 22 15.02 19.38 10.84
C ILE A 22 15.70 19.24 9.48
N GLN A 23 16.85 19.86 9.30
CA GLN A 23 17.65 19.76 8.07
C GLN A 23 18.22 18.35 7.86
N ASP A 24 18.70 17.69 8.91
CA ASP A 24 19.21 16.32 8.85
C ASP A 24 18.08 15.32 8.48
N ARG A 25 16.89 15.47 9.05
CA ARG A 25 15.70 14.69 8.63
C ARG A 25 15.28 14.94 7.18
N ALA A 26 15.40 16.16 6.69
CA ALA A 26 15.07 16.49 5.30
C ALA A 26 16.11 15.92 4.33
N GLN A 27 17.39 15.95 4.68
CA GLN A 27 18.48 15.38 3.88
C GLN A 27 18.48 13.85 3.90
N SER A 28 18.18 13.21 5.03
CA SER A 28 18.03 11.75 5.10
C SER A 28 16.88 11.23 4.24
N ARG A 29 15.85 12.03 3.98
CA ARG A 29 14.76 11.70 3.05
C ARG A 29 15.14 11.77 1.57
N MET A 30 16.21 12.47 1.21
CA MET A 30 16.61 12.70 -0.19
C MET A 30 17.55 11.64 -0.78
N VAL A 31 18.01 10.66 -0.01
CA VAL A 31 19.04 9.69 -0.43
C VAL A 31 18.51 8.23 -0.44
N LEU A 32 17.20 8.01 -0.47
CA LEU A 32 16.67 6.67 -0.61
C LEU A 32 16.82 6.19 -2.06
N GLY A 33 17.54 5.09 -2.27
CA GLY A 33 17.59 4.38 -3.56
C GLY A 33 16.22 3.83 -3.96
N VAL A 34 16.09 3.38 -5.21
CA VAL A 34 14.80 2.89 -5.76
C VAL A 34 14.21 1.79 -4.87
N ASN A 35 15.01 0.80 -4.48
CA ASN A 35 14.57 -0.29 -3.63
C ASN A 35 14.19 0.17 -2.22
N GLU A 36 14.88 1.17 -1.70
CA GLU A 36 14.59 1.76 -0.38
C GLU A 36 13.28 2.54 -0.38
N LEU A 37 12.98 3.28 -1.45
CA LEU A 37 11.69 3.96 -1.60
C LEU A 37 10.53 2.96 -1.67
N LEU A 38 10.68 1.86 -2.42
CA LEU A 38 9.67 0.82 -2.50
C LEU A 38 9.47 0.10 -1.15
N ALA A 39 10.56 -0.18 -0.43
CA ALA A 39 10.51 -0.79 0.89
C ALA A 39 9.86 0.15 1.92
N ALA A 40 10.26 1.42 1.95
CA ALA A 40 9.65 2.42 2.82
C ALA A 40 8.16 2.62 2.51
N GLY A 41 7.79 2.69 1.23
CA GLY A 41 6.39 2.79 0.82
C GLY A 41 5.55 1.59 1.26
N ALA A 42 6.09 0.39 1.13
CA ALA A 42 5.43 -0.83 1.60
C ALA A 42 5.24 -0.84 3.13
N GLU A 43 6.23 -0.36 3.87
CA GLU A 43 6.15 -0.26 5.34
C GLU A 43 5.11 0.78 5.78
N GLU A 44 5.06 1.95 5.14
CA GLU A 44 4.04 2.96 5.44
C GLU A 44 2.62 2.42 5.18
N ILE A 45 2.42 1.67 4.08
CA ILE A 45 1.14 1.01 3.80
C ILE A 45 0.81 -0.01 4.90
N ARG A 46 1.79 -0.79 5.35
CA ARG A 46 1.61 -1.81 6.39
C ARG A 46 1.18 -1.21 7.73
N VAL A 47 1.68 -0.04 8.08
CA VAL A 47 1.32 0.67 9.33
C VAL A 47 0.10 1.59 9.18
N GLY A 48 -0.58 1.57 8.02
CA GLY A 48 -1.81 2.32 7.78
C GLY A 48 -1.61 3.76 7.28
N GLN A 49 -0.38 4.18 7.03
CA GLN A 49 -0.04 5.49 6.47
C GLN A 49 -0.15 5.46 4.94
N TYR A 50 -1.36 5.22 4.45
CA TYR A 50 -1.60 4.88 3.04
C TYR A 50 -1.16 5.97 2.06
N ASP A 51 -1.41 7.25 2.36
CA ASP A 51 -1.05 8.36 1.47
C ASP A 51 0.47 8.51 1.33
N GLU A 52 1.20 8.43 2.43
CA GLU A 52 2.66 8.47 2.41
C GLU A 52 3.22 7.22 1.73
N GLY A 53 2.66 6.04 2.01
CA GLY A 53 3.04 4.81 1.36
C GLY A 53 2.86 4.84 -0.16
N ILE A 54 1.71 5.35 -0.65
CA ILE A 54 1.45 5.55 -2.08
C ILE A 54 2.46 6.54 -2.66
N ARG A 55 2.72 7.65 -1.98
CA ARG A 55 3.67 8.68 -2.43
C ARG A 55 5.09 8.11 -2.60
N LEU A 56 5.59 7.41 -1.59
CA LEU A 56 6.93 6.81 -1.62
C LEU A 56 7.03 5.71 -2.70
N THR A 57 6.01 4.87 -2.80
CA THR A 57 5.97 3.81 -3.82
C THR A 57 5.94 4.39 -5.23
N ASN A 58 5.20 5.47 -5.48
CA ASN A 58 5.21 6.15 -6.78
C ASN A 58 6.57 6.76 -7.11
N LEU A 59 7.26 7.37 -6.14
CA LEU A 59 8.61 7.89 -6.35
C LEU A 59 9.59 6.76 -6.72
N GLY A 60 9.51 5.61 -6.06
CA GLY A 60 10.30 4.44 -6.40
C GLY A 60 9.97 3.89 -7.80
N LEU A 61 8.70 3.88 -8.16
CA LEU A 61 8.22 3.41 -9.47
C LEU A 61 8.72 4.30 -10.63
N MET A 62 8.80 5.61 -10.43
CA MET A 62 9.31 6.58 -11.44
C MET A 62 10.79 6.40 -11.76
N GLN A 63 11.58 5.78 -10.90
CA GLN A 63 13.01 5.53 -11.09
C GLN A 63 13.31 4.28 -11.94
N ALA A 64 12.29 3.73 -12.62
CA ALA A 64 12.37 2.62 -13.56
C ALA A 64 12.93 1.31 -12.97
N PRO A 65 12.34 0.76 -11.92
CA PRO A 65 12.73 -0.53 -11.37
C PRO A 65 12.50 -1.65 -12.38
N THR A 66 13.00 -2.84 -12.05
CA THR A 66 12.78 -4.06 -12.83
C THR A 66 11.29 -4.43 -12.91
N ILE A 67 10.93 -5.29 -13.87
CA ILE A 67 9.52 -5.77 -14.00
C ILE A 67 8.98 -6.34 -12.69
N PRO A 68 9.69 -7.19 -11.91
CA PRO A 68 9.20 -7.66 -10.62
C PRO A 68 8.96 -6.55 -9.60
N GLU A 69 9.83 -5.56 -9.53
CA GLU A 69 9.70 -4.42 -8.62
C GLU A 69 8.51 -3.52 -9.01
N ARG A 70 8.33 -3.25 -10.31
CA ARG A 70 7.17 -2.49 -10.80
C ARG A 70 5.86 -3.20 -10.47
N ALA A 71 5.79 -4.50 -10.72
CA ALA A 71 4.60 -5.29 -10.39
C ALA A 71 4.31 -5.29 -8.88
N ALA A 72 5.34 -5.43 -8.03
CA ALA A 72 5.21 -5.36 -6.60
C ALA A 72 4.75 -3.97 -6.13
N ALA A 73 5.33 -2.90 -6.67
CA ALA A 73 4.96 -1.52 -6.37
C ALA A 73 3.48 -1.24 -6.70
N LEU A 74 3.04 -1.58 -7.90
CA LEU A 74 1.64 -1.42 -8.33
C LEU A 74 0.68 -2.24 -7.45
N SER A 75 1.07 -3.47 -7.08
CA SER A 75 0.29 -4.30 -6.15
C SER A 75 0.21 -3.69 -4.74
N ASN A 76 1.26 -3.03 -4.25
CA ASN A 76 1.24 -2.32 -2.97
C ASN A 76 0.34 -1.08 -3.01
N ILE A 77 0.39 -0.29 -4.09
CA ILE A 77 -0.52 0.85 -4.30
C ILE A 77 -1.97 0.38 -4.37
N CYS A 78 -2.24 -0.73 -5.07
CA CYS A 78 -3.56 -1.36 -5.09
C CYS A 78 -4.05 -1.69 -3.67
N ALA A 79 -3.23 -2.37 -2.86
CA ALA A 79 -3.57 -2.69 -1.47
C ALA A 79 -3.89 -1.44 -0.64
N ALA A 80 -3.12 -0.36 -0.83
CA ALA A 80 -3.33 0.90 -0.13
C ALA A 80 -4.67 1.55 -0.51
N TYR A 81 -5.02 1.60 -1.79
CA TYR A 81 -6.32 2.15 -2.22
C TYR A 81 -7.49 1.30 -1.73
N ALA A 82 -7.38 -0.03 -1.77
CA ALA A 82 -8.41 -0.91 -1.22
C ALA A 82 -8.61 -0.67 0.29
N ALA A 83 -7.52 -0.51 1.05
CA ALA A 83 -7.58 -0.22 2.48
C ALA A 83 -8.13 1.18 2.79
N LYS A 84 -7.94 2.15 1.90
CA LYS A 84 -8.54 3.50 1.99
C LYS A 84 -10.04 3.53 1.64
N GLY A 85 -10.60 2.44 1.10
CA GLY A 85 -11.97 2.39 0.66
C GLY A 85 -12.20 2.98 -0.75
N ASP A 86 -11.16 3.00 -1.59
CA ASP A 86 -11.24 3.36 -3.01
C ASP A 86 -10.98 2.11 -3.88
N PRO A 87 -11.97 1.21 -3.98
CA PRO A 87 -11.81 -0.07 -4.69
C PRO A 87 -11.65 0.11 -6.20
N ASP A 88 -12.12 1.20 -6.80
CA ASP A 88 -11.98 1.44 -8.23
C ASP A 88 -10.51 1.67 -8.59
N LYS A 89 -9.83 2.58 -7.90
CA LYS A 89 -8.38 2.76 -8.07
C LYS A 89 -7.59 1.50 -7.71
N ALA A 90 -8.01 0.78 -6.68
CA ALA A 90 -7.37 -0.47 -6.33
C ALA A 90 -7.42 -1.47 -7.50
N ILE A 91 -8.58 -1.66 -8.14
CA ILE A 91 -8.73 -2.54 -9.29
C ILE A 91 -7.82 -2.12 -10.44
N ASP A 92 -7.74 -0.81 -10.74
CA ASP A 92 -6.90 -0.28 -11.82
C ASP A 92 -5.42 -0.58 -11.59
N TYR A 93 -4.90 -0.31 -10.39
CA TYR A 93 -3.50 -0.58 -10.06
C TYR A 93 -3.16 -2.07 -10.01
N CYS A 94 -4.06 -2.89 -9.48
CA CYS A 94 -3.88 -4.34 -9.50
C CYS A 94 -3.88 -4.90 -10.92
N THR A 95 -4.76 -4.40 -11.79
CA THR A 95 -4.83 -4.81 -13.19
C THR A 95 -3.51 -4.49 -13.91
N GLN A 96 -2.99 -3.28 -13.76
CA GLN A 96 -1.67 -2.91 -14.29
C GLN A 96 -0.55 -3.82 -13.77
N SER A 97 -0.59 -4.20 -12.48
CA SER A 97 0.38 -5.13 -11.91
C SER A 97 0.31 -6.51 -12.56
N ILE A 98 -0.89 -7.01 -12.82
CA ILE A 98 -1.13 -8.32 -13.47
C ILE A 98 -0.68 -8.28 -14.93
N GLU A 99 -0.97 -7.21 -15.66
CA GLU A 99 -0.58 -7.03 -17.06
C GLU A 99 0.93 -7.11 -17.28
N ILE A 100 1.71 -6.55 -16.35
CA ILE A 100 3.17 -6.61 -16.44
C ILE A 100 3.77 -7.87 -15.83
N LYS A 101 3.04 -8.58 -14.96
CA LYS A 101 3.48 -9.83 -14.32
C LYS A 101 2.29 -10.70 -13.93
N GLU A 102 1.85 -11.57 -14.82
CA GLU A 102 0.72 -12.49 -14.59
C GLU A 102 0.89 -13.38 -13.34
N GLY A 103 2.12 -13.77 -12.99
CA GLY A 103 2.40 -14.57 -11.80
C GLY A 103 2.38 -13.81 -10.46
N ASN A 104 1.86 -12.57 -10.41
CA ASN A 104 1.80 -11.80 -9.18
C ASN A 104 0.54 -12.14 -8.35
N TRP A 105 0.61 -13.21 -7.55
CA TRP A 105 -0.50 -13.64 -6.70
C TRP A 105 -1.02 -12.55 -5.76
N ARG A 106 -0.16 -11.61 -5.32
CA ARG A 106 -0.57 -10.51 -4.45
C ARG A 106 -1.51 -9.55 -5.18
N ALA A 107 -1.26 -9.28 -6.44
CA ALA A 107 -2.12 -8.41 -7.24
C ALA A 107 -3.52 -9.04 -7.42
N TYR A 108 -3.61 -10.32 -7.74
CA TYR A 108 -4.88 -11.03 -7.78
C TYR A 108 -5.60 -11.03 -6.42
N SER A 109 -4.89 -11.33 -5.33
CA SER A 109 -5.47 -11.33 -3.99
C SER A 109 -5.96 -9.95 -3.57
N ASN A 110 -5.21 -8.89 -3.87
CA ASN A 110 -5.62 -7.52 -3.58
C ASN A 110 -6.81 -7.08 -4.45
N ARG A 111 -6.84 -7.47 -5.75
CA ARG A 111 -7.97 -7.17 -6.64
C ARG A 111 -9.22 -7.94 -6.24
N SER A 112 -9.06 -9.18 -5.82
CA SER A 112 -10.14 -9.96 -5.20
C SER A 112 -10.76 -9.21 -4.02
N TYR A 113 -9.94 -8.67 -3.13
CA TYR A 113 -10.43 -7.87 -2.01
C TYR A 113 -11.13 -6.58 -2.47
N ALA A 114 -10.60 -5.91 -3.48
CA ALA A 114 -11.25 -4.72 -4.05
C ALA A 114 -12.60 -5.06 -4.72
N PHE A 115 -12.72 -6.17 -5.42
CA PHE A 115 -14.01 -6.66 -5.94
C PHE A 115 -14.97 -7.02 -4.82
N TYR A 116 -14.49 -7.64 -3.73
CA TYR A 116 -15.30 -7.89 -2.54
C TYR A 116 -15.88 -6.60 -1.95
N LEU A 117 -15.08 -5.54 -1.83
CA LEU A 117 -15.54 -4.24 -1.33
C LEU A 117 -16.62 -3.61 -2.23
N LYS A 118 -16.62 -3.92 -3.53
CA LYS A 118 -17.66 -3.49 -4.49
C LYS A 118 -18.88 -4.40 -4.51
N GLY A 119 -18.92 -5.48 -3.75
CA GLY A 119 -19.99 -6.47 -3.81
C GLY A 119 -19.93 -7.39 -5.04
N LEU A 120 -18.86 -7.35 -5.82
CA LEU A 120 -18.66 -8.18 -7.02
C LEU A 120 -18.06 -9.55 -6.63
N TYR A 121 -18.82 -10.32 -5.84
CA TYR A 121 -18.34 -11.52 -5.17
C TYR A 121 -17.85 -12.61 -6.13
N LYS A 122 -18.49 -12.76 -7.29
CA LYS A 122 -18.04 -13.71 -8.32
C LYS A 122 -16.64 -13.35 -8.81
N LYS A 123 -16.41 -12.09 -9.19
CA LYS A 123 -15.07 -11.63 -9.63
C LYS A 123 -14.04 -11.74 -8.51
N ALA A 124 -14.45 -11.46 -7.28
CA ALA A 124 -13.59 -11.62 -6.11
C ALA A 124 -13.15 -13.08 -5.93
N HIS A 125 -14.07 -14.03 -6.07
CA HIS A 125 -13.77 -15.44 -6.00
C HIS A 125 -12.84 -15.89 -7.14
N ASP A 126 -13.13 -15.51 -8.38
CA ASP A 126 -12.34 -15.90 -9.55
C ASP A 126 -10.86 -15.45 -9.40
N ASP A 127 -10.62 -14.19 -9.02
CA ASP A 127 -9.27 -13.69 -8.76
C ASP A 127 -8.59 -14.40 -7.58
N LEU A 128 -9.36 -14.71 -6.54
CA LEU A 128 -8.83 -15.40 -5.37
C LEU A 128 -8.36 -16.82 -5.69
N GLU A 129 -9.07 -17.53 -6.55
CA GLU A 129 -8.67 -18.88 -6.99
C GLU A 129 -7.41 -18.82 -7.85
N ILE A 130 -7.25 -17.80 -8.71
CA ILE A 130 -5.98 -17.57 -9.41
C ILE A 130 -4.84 -17.31 -8.42
N ALA A 131 -5.05 -16.43 -7.44
CA ALA A 131 -4.04 -16.18 -6.42
C ALA A 131 -3.65 -17.46 -5.65
N ALA A 132 -4.63 -18.29 -5.31
CA ALA A 132 -4.43 -19.55 -4.60
C ALA A 132 -3.69 -20.59 -5.43
N SER A 133 -3.92 -20.63 -6.74
CA SER A 133 -3.18 -21.54 -7.64
C SER A 133 -1.68 -21.20 -7.71
N ILE A 134 -1.32 -19.91 -7.51
CA ILE A 134 0.08 -19.45 -7.55
C ILE A 134 0.74 -19.59 -6.16
N ASN A 135 0.03 -19.26 -5.09
CA ASN A 135 0.56 -19.32 -3.71
C ASN A 135 -0.52 -19.77 -2.71
N PRO A 136 -0.80 -21.08 -2.60
CA PRO A 136 -1.89 -21.61 -1.77
C PRO A 136 -1.70 -21.34 -0.26
N GLU A 137 -0.47 -21.20 0.21
CA GLU A 137 -0.14 -21.04 1.63
C GLU A 137 -0.25 -19.60 2.14
N ALA A 138 -0.60 -18.64 1.27
CA ALA A 138 -0.68 -17.24 1.66
C ALA A 138 -1.86 -16.97 2.60
N ARG A 139 -1.58 -16.56 3.84
CA ARG A 139 -2.60 -16.25 4.86
C ARG A 139 -3.64 -15.22 4.40
N GLN A 140 -3.24 -14.29 3.54
CA GLN A 140 -4.14 -13.29 2.96
C GLN A 140 -5.27 -13.94 2.16
N ILE A 141 -4.96 -14.99 1.39
CA ILE A 141 -5.93 -15.73 0.57
C ILE A 141 -6.97 -16.40 1.47
N ALA A 142 -6.54 -17.10 2.53
CA ALA A 142 -7.46 -17.72 3.48
C ALA A 142 -8.40 -16.68 4.14
N LYS A 143 -7.85 -15.51 4.50
CA LYS A 143 -8.63 -14.41 5.09
C LYS A 143 -9.72 -13.89 4.13
N ILE A 144 -9.36 -13.60 2.88
CA ILE A 144 -10.30 -13.07 1.88
C ILE A 144 -11.35 -14.13 1.52
N ARG A 145 -10.96 -15.41 1.40
CA ARG A 145 -11.89 -16.52 1.18
C ARG A 145 -12.95 -16.59 2.28
N GLY A 146 -12.55 -16.44 3.55
CA GLY A 146 -13.49 -16.38 4.66
C GLY A 146 -14.50 -15.24 4.52
N MET A 147 -14.03 -14.04 4.16
CA MET A 147 -14.90 -12.86 3.96
C MET A 147 -15.88 -13.05 2.81
N ILE A 148 -15.46 -13.61 1.68
CA ILE A 148 -16.32 -13.88 0.52
C ILE A 148 -17.38 -14.92 0.90
N ASN A 149 -16.99 -16.02 1.55
CA ASN A 149 -17.90 -17.07 1.94
C ASN A 149 -18.97 -16.58 2.93
N GLU A 150 -18.58 -15.78 3.91
CA GLU A 150 -19.50 -15.20 4.89
C GLU A 150 -20.57 -14.34 4.21
N ARG A 151 -20.19 -13.53 3.22
CA ARG A 151 -21.13 -12.68 2.48
C ARG A 151 -22.00 -13.46 1.50
N SER A 152 -21.45 -14.45 0.82
CA SER A 152 -22.22 -15.28 -0.15
C SER A 152 -23.30 -16.15 0.50
N LEU A 153 -23.21 -16.39 1.81
CA LEU A 153 -24.22 -17.11 2.58
C LEU A 153 -25.41 -16.21 3.03
N GLN A 154 -25.35 -14.91 2.83
CA GLN A 154 -26.45 -14.00 3.19
C GLN A 154 -27.51 -13.97 2.08
N PRO A 155 -28.80 -14.18 2.39
CA PRO A 155 -29.88 -14.28 1.37
C PRO A 155 -30.02 -13.08 0.44
N SER A 156 -29.63 -11.87 0.88
CA SER A 156 -29.66 -10.64 0.09
C SER A 156 -28.64 -10.60 -1.06
N VAL A 157 -27.61 -11.47 -1.02
CA VAL A 157 -26.52 -11.50 -2.01
C VAL A 157 -26.84 -12.41 -3.18
N ILE A 158 -27.72 -13.40 -2.98
CA ILE A 158 -28.12 -14.39 -4.02
C ILE A 158 -28.92 -13.72 -5.16
N MET A 159 -29.53 -12.57 -4.91
CA MET A 159 -30.40 -11.89 -5.87
C MET A 159 -29.68 -10.93 -6.84
N GLU A 160 -28.43 -10.56 -6.60
CA GLU A 160 -27.72 -9.54 -7.41
C GLU A 160 -26.82 -10.11 -8.51
N ASP A 161 -26.44 -11.39 -8.43
CA ASP A 161 -25.57 -12.04 -9.44
C ASP A 161 -26.30 -12.52 -10.72
N HIS A 162 -27.60 -12.27 -10.84
CA HIS A 162 -28.39 -12.71 -11.97
C HIS A 162 -28.92 -11.60 -12.90
N ARG A 163 -28.31 -10.41 -12.87
CA ARG A 163 -28.62 -9.34 -13.82
C ARG A 163 -27.46 -8.96 -14.71
#